data_e6fb1e188c94d270fa9a1f07decec069
#
_entry.id   e6fb1e188c94d270fa9a1f07decec069
#
_cell.length_a   1.000
_cell.length_b   1.000
_cell.length_c   1.000
_cell.angle_alpha   90.00
_cell.angle_beta   90.00
_cell.angle_gamma   90.00
#
_symmetry.space_group_name_H-M   'P 1'
#
loop_
_entity.id
_entity.type
_entity.pdbx_description
1 polymer ?
#
loop_
_entity_poly.entity_id
_entity_poly.type
_entity_poly.pdbx_seq_one_letter_code
_entity_poly.pdbx_strand_id
1 'polypeptide(L)'
;MCERCAICCGDTEVRTRRILVLKLEAKRISKKTGKSIAEFADRTVGSEPYAYEMRKDTNGKCVFLRSNECSIYGIRPLVCTFYPFELKPTGSNTFVFSYTDECPFIGRGPELKKEYFGKLFARSKALIKRTSNKRAQDAPNLLD
;
A
#
# COMPACT_ATOMS: atom_id res chain seq x y z
N MET A 1 7.68 14.55 4.89
CA MET A 1 8.54 13.58 5.62
C MET A 1 7.71 12.97 6.75
N CYS A 2 7.75 11.67 6.92
CA CYS A 2 7.00 10.99 7.99
C CYS A 2 7.72 11.18 9.33
N GLU A 3 6.99 11.63 10.35
CA GLU A 3 7.57 11.84 11.68
C GLU A 3 7.38 10.62 12.61
N ARG A 4 7.11 9.46 12.03
CA ARG A 4 7.12 8.17 12.74
C ARG A 4 6.12 8.07 13.89
N CYS A 5 4.91 8.60 13.69
CA CYS A 5 3.83 8.46 14.69
C CYS A 5 3.17 7.07 14.71
N ALA A 6 3.50 6.23 13.73
CA ALA A 6 2.97 4.86 13.56
C ALA A 6 1.46 4.75 13.29
N ILE A 7 0.74 5.83 13.11
CA ILE A 7 -0.71 5.82 12.83
C ILE A 7 -1.01 5.11 11.51
N CYS A 8 -0.16 5.32 10.48
CA CYS A 8 -0.32 4.67 9.18
C CYS A 8 -0.03 3.16 9.18
N CYS A 9 0.59 2.64 10.24
CA CYS A 9 1.01 1.25 10.36
C CYS A 9 -0.02 0.36 11.06
N GLY A 10 -1.25 0.82 11.25
CA GLY A 10 -2.25 -0.04 11.85
C GLY A 10 -3.54 0.66 12.23
N ASP A 11 -4.33 -0.06 13.02
CA ASP A 11 -5.63 0.40 13.47
C ASP A 11 -5.51 1.55 14.48
N THR A 12 -6.50 2.42 14.47
CA THR A 12 -6.71 3.46 15.47
C THR A 12 -8.04 3.23 16.17
N GLU A 13 -8.36 4.02 17.19
CA GLU A 13 -9.65 3.93 17.89
C GLU A 13 -10.85 4.19 16.97
N VAL A 14 -10.65 4.95 15.90
CA VAL A 14 -11.71 5.37 15.00
C VAL A 14 -11.67 4.69 13.63
N ARG A 15 -10.64 3.88 13.35
CA ARG A 15 -10.43 3.30 12.02
C ARG A 15 -9.71 1.98 12.07
N THR A 16 -10.20 1.01 11.27
CA THR A 16 -9.48 -0.21 10.94
C THR A 16 -8.66 0.02 9.67
N ARG A 17 -7.34 -0.14 9.78
CA ARG A 17 -6.42 0.06 8.66
C ARG A 17 -6.25 -1.24 7.88
N ARG A 18 -6.57 -1.22 6.60
CA ARG A 18 -6.24 -2.31 5.67
C ARG A 18 -5.03 -1.91 4.83
N ILE A 19 -3.94 -2.64 4.97
CA ILE A 19 -2.71 -2.41 4.20
C ILE A 19 -2.70 -3.39 3.03
N LEU A 20 -3.26 -2.95 1.92
CA LEU A 20 -3.39 -3.76 0.71
C LEU A 20 -2.07 -3.77 -0.07
N VAL A 21 -1.69 -4.92 -0.58
CA VAL A 21 -0.39 -5.17 -1.20
C VAL A 21 -0.57 -5.81 -2.58
N LEU A 22 0.10 -5.24 -3.58
CA LEU A 22 0.16 -5.82 -4.91
C LEU A 22 1.04 -7.07 -4.90
N LYS A 23 0.76 -8.02 -5.80
CA LYS A 23 1.55 -9.25 -5.93
C LYS A 23 3.05 -8.96 -6.14
N LEU A 24 3.38 -7.98 -6.97
CA LEU A 24 4.79 -7.57 -7.19
C LEU A 24 5.42 -7.01 -5.93
N GLU A 25 4.69 -6.25 -5.15
CA GLU A 25 5.17 -5.70 -3.88
C GLU A 25 5.41 -6.79 -2.86
N ALA A 26 4.49 -7.74 -2.73
CA ALA A 26 4.64 -8.88 -1.83
C ALA A 26 5.89 -9.71 -2.17
N LYS A 27 6.13 -9.97 -3.45
CA LYS A 27 7.34 -10.67 -3.92
C LYS A 27 8.61 -9.90 -3.59
N ARG A 28 8.60 -8.58 -3.76
CA ARG A 28 9.74 -7.71 -3.43
C ARG A 28 10.05 -7.74 -1.93
N ILE A 29 9.03 -7.63 -1.10
CA ILE A 29 9.17 -7.69 0.35
C ILE A 29 9.71 -9.05 0.77
N SER A 30 9.16 -10.14 0.24
CA SER A 30 9.62 -11.51 0.50
C SER A 30 11.11 -11.68 0.17
N LYS A 31 11.53 -11.21 -0.99
CA LYS A 31 12.91 -11.28 -1.44
C LYS A 31 13.86 -10.48 -0.54
N LYS A 32 13.46 -9.29 -0.12
CA LYS A 32 14.30 -8.40 0.71
C LYS A 32 14.40 -8.87 2.17
N THR A 33 13.33 -9.43 2.71
CA THR A 33 13.27 -9.84 4.12
C THR A 33 13.67 -11.29 4.35
N GLY A 34 13.69 -12.11 3.30
CA GLY A 34 13.89 -13.55 3.42
C GLY A 34 12.69 -14.30 4.00
N LYS A 35 11.55 -13.61 4.19
CA LYS A 35 10.32 -14.21 4.71
C LYS A 35 9.43 -14.67 3.57
N SER A 36 8.70 -15.79 3.77
CA SER A 36 7.63 -16.17 2.85
C SER A 36 6.49 -15.17 2.94
N ILE A 37 5.72 -15.00 1.86
CA ILE A 37 4.59 -14.06 1.85
C ILE A 37 3.59 -14.41 2.95
N ALA A 38 3.31 -15.68 3.17
CA ALA A 38 2.38 -16.14 4.20
C ALA A 38 2.78 -15.73 5.63
N GLU A 39 4.06 -15.43 5.87
CA GLU A 39 4.52 -14.96 7.19
C GLU A 39 4.11 -13.52 7.47
N PHE A 40 3.86 -12.69 6.46
CA PHE A 40 3.54 -11.28 6.66
C PHE A 40 2.23 -10.82 6.00
N ALA A 41 1.61 -11.62 5.13
CA ALA A 41 0.41 -11.21 4.43
C ALA A 41 -0.53 -12.39 4.15
N ASP A 42 -1.82 -12.10 4.15
CA ASP A 42 -2.87 -13.04 3.78
C ASP A 42 -3.42 -12.69 2.40
N ARG A 43 -3.86 -13.70 1.66
CA ARG A 43 -4.55 -13.48 0.39
C ARG A 43 -5.86 -12.74 0.62
N THR A 44 -6.16 -11.80 -0.27
CA THR A 44 -7.45 -11.11 -0.29
C THR A 44 -8.15 -11.29 -1.62
N VAL A 45 -9.48 -11.30 -1.60
CA VAL A 45 -10.35 -11.42 -2.77
C VAL A 45 -11.27 -10.21 -2.81
N GLY A 46 -11.58 -9.72 -4.03
CA GLY A 46 -12.46 -8.58 -4.21
C GLY A 46 -11.81 -7.22 -4.01
N SER A 47 -10.49 -7.18 -3.89
CA SER A 47 -9.72 -5.93 -3.73
C SER A 47 -8.75 -5.69 -4.87
N GLU A 48 -9.04 -6.24 -6.05
CA GLU A 48 -8.20 -6.04 -7.24
C GLU A 48 -7.91 -4.54 -7.47
N PRO A 49 -6.70 -4.18 -7.87
CA PRO A 49 -5.56 -5.02 -8.29
C PRO A 49 -4.72 -5.62 -7.15
N TYR A 50 -5.08 -5.40 -5.91
CA TYR A 50 -4.35 -5.92 -4.75
C TYR A 50 -4.67 -7.40 -4.54
N ALA A 51 -3.62 -8.18 -4.22
CA ALA A 51 -3.74 -9.63 -4.03
C ALA A 51 -3.59 -10.07 -2.57
N TYR A 52 -3.01 -9.21 -1.74
CA TYR A 52 -2.71 -9.51 -0.34
C TYR A 52 -3.08 -8.36 0.58
N GLU A 53 -3.26 -8.70 1.84
CA GLU A 53 -3.44 -7.75 2.93
C GLU A 53 -2.37 -8.03 3.99
N MET A 54 -1.65 -7.00 4.40
CA MET A 54 -0.59 -7.11 5.41
C MET A 54 -1.16 -7.58 6.74
N ARG A 55 -0.47 -8.51 7.38
CA ARG A 55 -0.83 -8.98 8.73
C ARG A 55 -0.55 -7.90 9.76
N LYS A 56 -1.36 -7.91 10.81
CA LYS A 56 -1.21 -7.04 11.97
C LYS A 56 -0.99 -7.89 13.21
N ASP A 57 -0.30 -7.32 14.20
CA ASP A 57 -0.11 -7.96 15.48
C ASP A 57 -1.39 -7.88 16.35
N THR A 58 -1.32 -8.37 17.58
CA THR A 58 -2.45 -8.35 18.52
C THR A 58 -2.91 -6.94 18.90
N ASN A 59 -2.09 -5.92 18.69
CA ASN A 59 -2.41 -4.51 18.90
C ASN A 59 -2.96 -3.83 17.65
N GLY A 60 -3.19 -4.58 16.56
CA GLY A 60 -3.68 -4.03 15.31
C GLY A 60 -2.62 -3.26 14.51
N LYS A 61 -1.34 -3.44 14.80
CA LYS A 61 -0.23 -2.78 14.09
C LYS A 61 0.41 -3.70 13.07
N CYS A 62 0.92 -3.10 11.98
CA CYS A 62 1.62 -3.83 10.93
C CYS A 62 2.76 -4.70 11.51
N VAL A 63 2.90 -5.93 11.01
CA VAL A 63 3.96 -6.85 11.44
C VAL A 63 5.37 -6.34 11.21
N PHE A 64 5.56 -5.39 10.31
CA PHE A 64 6.86 -4.76 10.03
C PHE A 64 7.15 -3.52 10.88
N LEU A 65 6.24 -3.11 11.74
CA LEU A 65 6.47 -1.99 12.65
C LEU A 65 7.38 -2.43 13.80
N ARG A 66 8.49 -1.71 13.98
CA ARG A 66 9.47 -1.93 15.04
C ARG A 66 9.80 -0.60 15.70
N SER A 67 9.53 -0.46 16.99
CA SER A 67 9.82 0.77 17.76
C SER A 67 9.33 2.05 17.05
N ASN A 68 8.07 2.03 16.60
CA ASN A 68 7.43 3.11 15.83
C ASN A 68 8.09 3.42 14.47
N GLU A 69 8.93 2.53 13.97
CA GLU A 69 9.55 2.66 12.66
C GLU A 69 9.15 1.50 11.75
N CYS A 70 8.89 1.80 10.48
CA CYS A 70 8.65 0.77 9.48
C CYS A 70 9.97 0.10 9.10
N SER A 71 10.10 -1.19 9.40
CA SER A 71 11.32 -1.95 9.08
C SER A 71 11.53 -2.17 7.59
N ILE A 72 10.49 -1.97 6.77
CA ILE A 72 10.54 -2.05 5.31
C ILE A 72 10.29 -0.69 4.64
N TYR A 73 10.62 0.41 5.30
CA TYR A 73 10.29 1.76 4.84
C TYR A 73 10.70 2.02 3.38
N GLY A 74 11.89 1.60 2.98
CA GLY A 74 12.41 1.79 1.62
C GLY A 74 11.66 1.00 0.53
N ILE A 75 10.96 -0.05 0.91
CA ILE A 75 10.19 -0.91 0.01
C ILE A 75 8.73 -1.05 0.46
N ARG A 76 8.25 -0.09 1.23
CA ARG A 76 6.87 -0.12 1.73
C ARG A 76 5.85 -0.19 0.60
N PRO A 77 4.69 -0.83 0.83
CA PRO A 77 3.63 -0.90 -0.16
C PRO A 77 3.17 0.47 -0.63
N LEU A 78 2.60 0.50 -1.83
CA LEU A 78 2.10 1.71 -2.47
C LEU A 78 1.11 2.47 -1.57
N VAL A 79 0.19 1.75 -0.93
CA VAL A 79 -0.80 2.35 -0.02
C VAL A 79 -0.15 3.05 1.19
N CYS A 80 1.00 2.54 1.65
CA CYS A 80 1.78 3.18 2.71
C CYS A 80 2.52 4.43 2.19
N THR A 81 2.94 4.42 0.93
CA THR A 81 3.56 5.57 0.27
C THR A 81 2.57 6.71 0.11
N PHE A 82 1.31 6.41 -0.17
CA PHE A 82 0.26 7.41 -0.35
C PHE A 82 -0.20 8.07 0.96
N TYR A 83 -0.15 7.34 2.07
CA TYR A 83 -0.67 7.87 3.32
C TYR A 83 -0.08 9.27 3.64
N PRO A 84 -0.86 10.27 4.03
CA PRO A 84 -2.27 10.24 4.43
C PRO A 84 -3.27 10.38 3.27
N PHE A 85 -2.84 10.22 2.03
CA PHE A 85 -3.69 10.33 0.86
C PHE A 85 -4.17 8.95 0.42
N GLU A 86 -5.35 8.91 -0.17
CA GLU A 86 -5.93 7.73 -0.80
C GLU A 86 -6.36 8.07 -2.21
N LEU A 87 -6.05 7.19 -3.16
CA LEU A 87 -6.49 7.31 -4.54
C LEU A 87 -7.81 6.56 -4.69
N LYS A 88 -8.89 7.27 -4.94
CA LYS A 88 -10.24 6.71 -5.09
C LYS A 88 -10.73 6.82 -6.52
N PRO A 89 -11.27 5.73 -7.10
CA PRO A 89 -11.90 5.80 -8.40
C PRO A 89 -13.22 6.59 -8.30
N THR A 90 -13.46 7.49 -9.27
CA THR A 90 -14.69 8.28 -9.39
C THR A 90 -15.49 7.99 -10.65
N GLY A 91 -14.94 7.12 -11.52
CA GLY A 91 -15.57 6.72 -12.78
C GLY A 91 -14.68 5.72 -13.52
N SER A 92 -14.97 5.45 -14.78
CA SER A 92 -14.30 4.40 -15.55
C SER A 92 -12.79 4.57 -15.66
N ASN A 93 -12.29 5.80 -15.75
CA ASN A 93 -10.87 6.12 -15.85
C ASN A 93 -10.51 7.39 -15.08
N THR A 94 -11.33 7.79 -14.13
CA THR A 94 -11.10 8.99 -13.33
C THR A 94 -10.88 8.63 -11.87
N PHE A 95 -9.97 9.37 -11.23
CA PHE A 95 -9.56 9.15 -9.85
C PHE A 95 -9.46 10.48 -9.12
N VAL A 96 -9.63 10.44 -7.82
CA VAL A 96 -9.42 11.59 -6.94
C VAL A 96 -8.53 11.18 -5.78
N PHE A 97 -7.63 12.06 -5.38
CA PHE A 97 -6.90 11.91 -4.13
C PHE A 97 -7.74 12.50 -3.00
N SER A 98 -8.03 11.68 -2.00
CA SER A 98 -8.60 12.12 -0.74
C SER A 98 -7.55 12.01 0.37
N TYR A 99 -7.82 12.55 1.52
CA TYR A 99 -6.90 12.48 2.66
C TYR A 99 -7.64 12.14 3.95
N THR A 100 -6.88 11.66 4.93
CA THR A 100 -7.38 11.40 6.29
C THR A 100 -6.80 12.42 7.26
N ASP A 101 -7.61 12.90 8.19
CA ASP A 101 -7.21 13.83 9.25
C ASP A 101 -6.42 13.15 10.38
N GLU A 102 -6.31 11.84 10.38
CA GLU A 102 -5.61 11.07 11.40
C GLU A 102 -4.10 11.35 11.43
N CYS A 103 -3.51 11.74 10.29
CA CYS A 103 -2.10 12.11 10.26
C CYS A 103 -1.91 13.47 10.94
N PRO A 104 -1.18 13.55 12.07
CA PRO A 104 -1.01 14.81 12.78
C PRO A 104 -0.18 15.85 12.01
N PHE A 105 0.46 15.42 10.92
CA PHE A 105 1.31 16.28 10.09
C PHE A 105 0.63 16.75 8.82
N ILE A 106 -0.63 16.40 8.60
CA ILE A 106 -1.41 16.93 7.47
C ILE A 106 -1.55 18.46 7.62
N GLY A 107 -1.34 19.19 6.54
CA GLY A 107 -1.35 20.65 6.57
C GLY A 107 -0.06 21.30 7.09
N ARG A 108 0.94 20.51 7.45
CA ARG A 108 2.26 20.98 7.89
C ARG A 108 3.32 20.77 6.79
N GLY A 109 4.33 21.59 6.77
CA GLY A 109 5.40 21.54 5.79
C GLY A 109 5.07 22.30 4.51
N PRO A 110 5.90 22.14 3.45
CA PRO A 110 5.68 22.81 2.17
C PRO A 110 4.37 22.38 1.52
N GLU A 111 3.74 23.31 0.82
CA GLU A 111 2.56 23.03 0.02
C GLU A 111 2.87 21.97 -1.06
N LEU A 112 2.05 20.92 -1.14
CA LEU A 112 2.17 19.89 -2.16
C LEU A 112 1.46 20.38 -3.42
N LYS A 113 2.22 20.48 -4.51
CA LYS A 113 1.74 20.96 -5.80
C LYS A 113 1.10 19.84 -6.62
N LYS A 114 0.35 20.21 -7.63
CA LYS A 114 -0.28 19.28 -8.59
C LYS A 114 0.72 18.28 -9.19
N GLU A 115 1.95 18.71 -9.45
CA GLU A 115 3.01 17.85 -9.99
C GLU A 115 3.37 16.71 -9.06
N TYR A 116 3.34 16.92 -7.75
CA TYR A 116 3.59 15.88 -6.75
C TYR A 116 2.58 14.75 -6.88
N PHE A 117 1.28 15.10 -6.93
CA PHE A 117 0.21 14.11 -7.06
C PHE A 117 0.22 13.44 -8.43
N GLY A 118 0.57 14.17 -9.48
CA GLY A 118 0.75 13.63 -10.83
C GLY A 118 1.83 12.56 -10.88
N LYS A 119 2.97 12.78 -10.23
CA LYS A 119 4.05 11.79 -10.12
C LYS A 119 3.65 10.55 -9.32
N LEU A 120 2.95 10.72 -8.20
CA LEU A 120 2.41 9.61 -7.43
C LEU A 120 1.44 8.76 -8.24
N PHE A 121 0.53 9.41 -8.96
CA PHE A 121 -0.44 8.75 -9.82
C PHE A 121 0.22 7.96 -10.94
N ALA A 122 1.18 8.57 -11.64
CA ALA A 122 1.93 7.93 -12.72
C ALA A 122 2.68 6.68 -12.23
N ARG A 123 3.34 6.78 -11.06
CA ARG A 123 4.04 5.65 -10.43
C ARG A 123 3.08 4.51 -10.09
N SER A 124 1.92 4.84 -9.52
CA SER A 124 0.89 3.86 -9.16
C SER A 124 0.35 3.14 -10.38
N LYS A 125 0.02 3.89 -11.41
CA LYS A 125 -0.52 3.37 -12.67
C LYS A 125 0.47 2.44 -13.35
N ALA A 126 1.75 2.80 -13.40
CA ALA A 126 2.81 1.96 -13.95
C ALA A 126 2.96 0.65 -13.18
N LEU A 127 2.95 0.71 -11.85
CA LEU A 127 3.10 -0.47 -10.99
C LEU A 127 1.89 -1.42 -11.09
N ILE A 128 0.69 -0.88 -11.11
CA ILE A 128 -0.55 -1.65 -11.28
C ILE A 128 -0.57 -2.34 -12.65
N LYS A 129 -0.18 -1.62 -13.71
CA LYS A 129 -0.10 -2.16 -15.06
C LYS A 129 0.91 -3.31 -15.16
N ARG A 130 2.07 -3.18 -14.56
CA ARG A 130 3.09 -4.25 -14.50
C ARG A 130 2.56 -5.48 -13.76
N THR A 131 1.84 -5.29 -12.68
CA THR A 131 1.22 -6.37 -11.91
C THR A 131 0.17 -7.11 -12.75
N SER A 132 -0.68 -6.41 -13.48
CA SER A 132 -1.70 -6.98 -14.35
C SER A 132 -1.10 -7.75 -15.52
N ASN A 133 -0.06 -7.23 -16.17
CA ASN A 133 0.64 -7.91 -17.26
C ASN A 133 1.29 -9.23 -16.80
N LYS A 134 1.86 -9.24 -15.62
CA LYS A 134 2.43 -10.44 -15.03
C LYS A 134 1.38 -11.51 -14.72
N ARG A 135 0.18 -11.09 -14.30
CA ARG A 135 -0.95 -12.03 -14.12
C ARG A 135 -1.36 -12.73 -15.41
N ALA A 136 -1.35 -12.02 -16.52
CA ALA A 136 -1.67 -12.60 -17.82
C ALA A 136 -0.62 -13.64 -18.28
N GLN A 137 0.64 -13.47 -17.88
CA GLN A 137 1.72 -14.42 -18.17
C GLN A 137 1.72 -15.64 -17.25
N ASP A 138 1.28 -15.48 -16.01
CA ASP A 138 1.20 -16.53 -14.99
C ASP A 138 -0.15 -17.29 -15.01
N ALA A 139 -1.11 -16.86 -15.83
CA ALA A 139 -2.38 -17.57 -15.98
C ALA A 139 -2.12 -18.92 -16.68
N PRO A 140 -2.59 -20.05 -16.12
CA PRO A 140 -2.48 -21.32 -16.82
C PRO A 140 -3.23 -21.22 -18.16
N ASN A 141 -2.58 -21.67 -19.22
CA ASN A 141 -3.23 -21.84 -20.52
C ASN A 141 -4.43 -22.81 -20.33
N LEU A 142 -5.62 -22.26 -20.22
CA LEU A 142 -6.87 -23.05 -20.20
C LEU A 142 -7.29 -23.44 -21.63
N LEU A 143 -6.34 -23.70 -22.51
CA LEU A 143 -6.56 -24.23 -23.84
C LEU A 143 -5.90 -25.60 -23.96
N ASP A 144 -6.44 -26.53 -23.22
CA ASP A 144 -6.32 -27.96 -23.53
C ASP A 144 -7.63 -28.66 -23.15
#